data_2570fd76c88798271b5c87fa6f29476d
#
_entry.id   2570fd76c88798271b5c87fa6f29476d
#
_cell.length_a   1.000
_cell.length_b   1.000
_cell.length_c   1.000
_cell.angle_alpha   90.00
_cell.angle_beta   90.00
_cell.angle_gamma   90.00
#
_symmetry.space_group_name_H-M   'P 1'
#
loop_
_entity.id
_entity.type
_entity.pdbx_description
1 polymer ?
#
loop_
_entity_poly.entity_id
_entity_poly.type
_entity_poly.pdbx_seq_one_letter_code
_entity_poly.pdbx_strand_id
1 'polypeptide(L)'
;MNISIQNDSFYNSTNGTENAINPFVQPPWQIALWAVAYSIIVIISVVGNIIVMWIILAHKRMRTVTNYFLVNLAFAEASMSAFNTVVNFTYAIHNHWYYGLIYCKFHNFFPISAVFTSIYSMTAIALDRYMAIIHPLKPRLSATATKIVICVIWGFSFCMAFPLGYYADVDFMQGRDVCYLDWPGYELNRKYEKMYQVSVFCLIYVLPLLVIGCAYTFIGMTLWASEIPGDSSDRYHEQVVAKRKVVKMMIVVVCTFAVCWLPYHIYFLLQTLSHTNQKFYQQLYLAIMWLAMSSTMYNPIIYCCLNDRFRIGFKHVFRWCPFIRAGEYEGLEMKSTRYLQTQSSMYKISRIETTVSSVLSANDEEAEENGKSSKRLSLDLTSNGSSRSVCKTMSDSSSFYSNNLS
;
A
#
# COMPACT_ATOMS: atom_id res chain seq x y z
N MET A 1 -0.68 -24.74 7.35
CA MET A 1 0.16 -25.43 8.35
C MET A 1 0.23 -26.90 7.93
N ASN A 2 1.18 -27.27 7.09
CA ASN A 2 1.31 -28.66 6.62
C ASN A 2 2.06 -29.45 7.67
N ILE A 3 1.33 -30.25 8.43
CA ILE A 3 1.92 -31.26 9.30
C ILE A 3 2.19 -32.47 8.41
N SER A 4 3.46 -32.68 8.05
CA SER A 4 3.87 -33.92 7.39
C SER A 4 3.66 -35.09 8.35
N ILE A 5 2.71 -35.94 8.00
CA ILE A 5 2.40 -37.17 8.73
C ILE A 5 3.51 -38.16 8.43
N GLN A 6 4.41 -38.37 9.37
CA GLN A 6 5.29 -39.55 9.34
C GLN A 6 4.52 -40.71 9.97
N ASN A 7 4.21 -41.71 9.16
CA ASN A 7 3.72 -43.01 9.60
C ASN A 7 4.83 -43.76 10.37
N ASP A 8 4.92 -43.53 11.66
CA ASP A 8 5.59 -44.47 12.53
C ASP A 8 4.53 -45.45 13.06
N SER A 9 4.42 -46.59 12.39
CA SER A 9 3.68 -47.73 12.84
C SER A 9 4.33 -48.31 14.12
N PHE A 10 3.84 -47.91 15.28
CA PHE A 10 4.04 -48.63 16.53
C PHE A 10 2.68 -49.07 17.05
N TYR A 11 2.25 -50.25 16.56
CA TYR A 11 1.18 -51.00 17.14
C TYR A 11 1.70 -51.62 18.46
N ASN A 12 1.34 -51.07 19.61
CA ASN A 12 1.28 -51.83 20.85
C ASN A 12 -0.08 -51.55 21.51
N SER A 13 -0.91 -52.60 21.37
CA SER A 13 -2.20 -52.73 22.02
C SER A 13 -1.96 -52.95 23.53
N THR A 14 -2.33 -51.96 24.33
CA THR A 14 -2.70 -52.19 25.72
C THR A 14 -3.92 -51.34 26.07
N ASN A 15 -4.98 -51.99 26.49
CA ASN A 15 -6.23 -51.42 26.98
C ASN A 15 -5.96 -50.44 28.13
N GLY A 16 -6.20 -49.18 27.89
CA GLY A 16 -6.24 -48.13 28.89
C GLY A 16 -6.80 -46.89 28.22
N THR A 17 -7.92 -46.38 28.70
CA THR A 17 -8.45 -45.06 28.38
C THR A 17 -7.46 -43.99 28.87
N GLU A 18 -6.30 -43.90 28.24
CA GLU A 18 -5.47 -42.72 28.37
C GLU A 18 -6.12 -41.60 27.54
N ASN A 19 -6.67 -40.59 28.23
CA ASN A 19 -6.92 -39.30 27.67
C ASN A 19 -5.61 -38.87 26.98
N ALA A 20 -5.54 -38.96 25.65
CA ALA A 20 -4.38 -38.56 24.88
C ALA A 20 -4.18 -37.05 25.15
N ILE A 21 -3.29 -36.76 26.09
CA ILE A 21 -2.92 -35.39 26.44
C ILE A 21 -2.35 -34.79 25.18
N ASN A 22 -3.00 -33.78 24.63
CA ASN A 22 -2.54 -33.07 23.47
C ASN A 22 -1.11 -32.53 23.76
N PRO A 23 -0.05 -33.05 23.10
CA PRO A 23 1.34 -32.69 23.42
C PRO A 23 1.69 -31.25 23.07
N PHE A 24 0.79 -30.52 22.41
CA PHE A 24 0.97 -29.17 21.94
C PHE A 24 0.36 -28.10 22.87
N VAL A 25 -0.24 -28.49 24.00
CA VAL A 25 -0.80 -27.54 24.97
C VAL A 25 0.35 -26.76 25.61
N GLN A 26 0.29 -25.44 25.49
CA GLN A 26 1.28 -24.53 26.07
C GLN A 26 0.91 -24.19 27.53
N PRO A 27 1.92 -23.81 28.36
CA PRO A 27 1.66 -23.28 29.69
C PRO A 27 0.77 -22.01 29.63
N PRO A 28 -0.19 -21.83 30.56
CA PRO A 28 -1.12 -20.70 30.54
C PRO A 28 -0.46 -19.32 30.48
N TRP A 29 0.69 -19.16 31.10
CA TRP A 29 1.43 -17.89 31.07
C TRP A 29 2.01 -17.54 29.68
N GLN A 30 2.44 -18.56 28.91
CA GLN A 30 2.88 -18.35 27.52
C GLN A 30 1.69 -17.97 26.62
N ILE A 31 0.56 -18.63 26.82
CA ILE A 31 -0.69 -18.32 26.10
C ILE A 31 -1.09 -16.86 26.38
N ALA A 32 -1.06 -16.44 27.65
CA ALA A 32 -1.40 -15.07 28.04
C ALA A 32 -0.44 -14.05 27.42
N LEU A 33 0.87 -14.32 27.41
CA LEU A 33 1.86 -13.45 26.81
C LEU A 33 1.62 -13.24 25.30
N TRP A 34 1.42 -14.35 24.59
CA TRP A 34 1.13 -14.28 23.15
C TRP A 34 -0.24 -13.64 22.87
N ALA A 35 -1.27 -13.90 23.71
CA ALA A 35 -2.57 -13.27 23.58
C ALA A 35 -2.48 -11.74 23.65
N VAL A 36 -1.72 -11.21 24.62
CA VAL A 36 -1.47 -9.77 24.74
C VAL A 36 -0.74 -9.24 23.50
N ALA A 37 0.34 -9.92 23.08
CA ALA A 37 1.14 -9.49 21.94
C ALA A 37 0.33 -9.45 20.63
N TYR A 38 -0.48 -10.47 20.35
CA TYR A 38 -1.34 -10.52 19.16
C TYR A 38 -2.52 -9.53 19.25
N SER A 39 -3.11 -9.33 20.45
CA SER A 39 -4.18 -8.35 20.65
C SER A 39 -3.73 -6.92 20.35
N ILE A 40 -2.50 -6.55 20.72
CA ILE A 40 -1.91 -5.25 20.40
C ILE A 40 -1.86 -5.05 18.87
N ILE A 41 -1.39 -6.07 18.12
CA ILE A 41 -1.35 -5.99 16.65
C ILE A 41 -2.76 -5.76 16.09
N VAL A 42 -3.73 -6.58 16.51
CA VAL A 42 -5.10 -6.50 15.98
C VAL A 42 -5.72 -5.14 16.25
N ILE A 43 -5.62 -4.64 17.48
CA ILE A 43 -6.21 -3.36 17.87
C ILE A 43 -5.58 -2.21 17.08
N ILE A 44 -4.26 -2.12 17.06
CA ILE A 44 -3.55 -1.03 16.38
C ILE A 44 -3.77 -1.13 14.87
N SER A 45 -3.71 -2.31 14.28
CA SER A 45 -3.90 -2.50 12.85
C SER A 45 -5.33 -2.16 12.43
N VAL A 46 -6.35 -2.73 13.06
CA VAL A 46 -7.75 -2.50 12.66
C VAL A 46 -8.14 -1.04 12.88
N VAL A 47 -7.93 -0.51 14.09
CA VAL A 47 -8.30 0.86 14.42
C VAL A 47 -7.48 1.86 13.60
N GLY A 48 -6.16 1.68 13.53
CA GLY A 48 -5.26 2.57 12.81
C GLY A 48 -5.56 2.65 11.33
N ASN A 49 -5.76 1.50 10.66
CA ASN A 49 -6.07 1.46 9.24
C ASN A 49 -7.49 1.99 8.93
N ILE A 50 -8.49 1.75 9.79
CA ILE A 50 -9.81 2.38 9.67
C ILE A 50 -9.69 3.90 9.75
N ILE A 51 -8.90 4.43 10.67
CA ILE A 51 -8.67 5.87 10.78
C ILE A 51 -7.99 6.42 9.53
N VAL A 52 -6.98 5.72 8.99
CA VAL A 52 -6.31 6.11 7.73
C VAL A 52 -7.32 6.19 6.58
N MET A 53 -8.16 5.16 6.42
CA MET A 53 -9.22 5.16 5.40
C MET A 53 -10.20 6.32 5.61
N TRP A 54 -10.64 6.55 6.84
CA TRP A 54 -11.54 7.64 7.17
C TRP A 54 -10.93 9.00 6.84
N ILE A 55 -9.68 9.28 7.25
CA ILE A 55 -8.99 10.54 6.94
C ILE A 55 -8.98 10.81 5.44
N ILE A 56 -8.66 9.81 4.61
CA ILE A 56 -8.58 9.99 3.15
C ILE A 56 -9.98 10.18 2.54
N LEU A 57 -10.96 9.37 2.96
CA LEU A 57 -12.29 9.37 2.34
C LEU A 57 -13.16 10.54 2.81
N ALA A 58 -12.99 11.01 4.05
CA ALA A 58 -13.73 12.14 4.58
C ALA A 58 -13.29 13.48 3.98
N HIS A 59 -11.99 13.63 3.66
CA HIS A 59 -11.43 14.89 3.20
C HIS A 59 -11.22 14.92 1.69
N LYS A 60 -12.00 15.70 0.95
CA LYS A 60 -11.91 15.82 -0.53
C LYS A 60 -10.49 16.10 -1.02
N ARG A 61 -9.70 16.90 -0.29
CA ARG A 61 -8.31 17.26 -0.61
C ARG A 61 -7.32 16.12 -0.43
N MET A 62 -7.69 15.09 0.33
CA MET A 62 -6.87 13.88 0.51
C MET A 62 -7.11 12.82 -0.57
N ARG A 63 -8.14 12.97 -1.42
CA ARG A 63 -8.50 12.00 -2.47
C ARG A 63 -7.62 12.16 -3.71
N THR A 64 -6.36 11.77 -3.59
CA THR A 64 -5.39 11.72 -4.69
C THR A 64 -5.19 10.29 -5.17
N VAL A 65 -4.60 10.10 -6.36
CA VAL A 65 -4.25 8.77 -6.91
C VAL A 65 -3.48 7.93 -5.91
N THR A 66 -2.38 8.44 -5.38
CA THR A 66 -1.59 7.76 -4.36
C THR A 66 -2.40 7.37 -3.14
N ASN A 67 -3.29 8.26 -2.68
CA ASN A 67 -4.07 8.02 -1.48
C ASN A 67 -5.20 7.01 -1.70
N TYR A 68 -5.70 6.82 -2.93
CA TYR A 68 -6.59 5.68 -3.22
C TYR A 68 -5.88 4.34 -3.07
N PHE A 69 -4.61 4.24 -3.47
CA PHE A 69 -3.81 3.04 -3.19
C PHE A 69 -3.52 2.88 -1.69
N LEU A 70 -3.35 3.98 -0.94
CA LEU A 70 -3.23 3.92 0.53
C LEU A 70 -4.52 3.42 1.21
N VAL A 71 -5.70 3.82 0.71
CA VAL A 71 -6.99 3.28 1.19
C VAL A 71 -7.07 1.78 0.91
N ASN A 72 -6.68 1.35 -0.29
CA ASN A 72 -6.67 -0.06 -0.66
C ASN A 72 -5.71 -0.88 0.22
N LEU A 73 -4.51 -0.36 0.46
CA LEU A 73 -3.53 -0.95 1.36
C LEU A 73 -4.09 -1.06 2.79
N ALA A 74 -4.64 0.02 3.34
CA ALA A 74 -5.21 0.04 4.67
C ALA A 74 -6.41 -0.92 4.81
N PHE A 75 -7.24 -1.06 3.77
CA PHE A 75 -8.33 -2.03 3.74
C PHE A 75 -7.82 -3.48 3.79
N ALA A 76 -6.83 -3.82 2.96
CA ALA A 76 -6.24 -5.16 2.95
C ALA A 76 -5.62 -5.51 4.31
N GLU A 77 -4.90 -4.58 4.95
CA GLU A 77 -4.25 -4.77 6.24
C GLU A 77 -5.25 -4.88 7.40
N ALA A 78 -6.26 -4.01 7.45
CA ALA A 78 -7.31 -4.09 8.47
C ALA A 78 -8.08 -5.42 8.36
N SER A 79 -8.43 -5.83 7.14
CA SER A 79 -9.15 -7.08 6.87
C SER A 79 -8.31 -8.29 7.23
N MET A 80 -7.02 -8.30 6.90
CA MET A 80 -6.10 -9.37 7.28
C MET A 80 -6.00 -9.51 8.80
N SER A 81 -5.87 -8.40 9.53
CA SER A 81 -5.82 -8.42 11.00
C SER A 81 -7.13 -8.88 11.62
N ALA A 82 -8.27 -8.39 11.11
CA ALA A 82 -9.57 -8.71 11.67
C ALA A 82 -9.97 -10.19 11.47
N PHE A 83 -9.74 -10.73 10.25
CA PHE A 83 -10.23 -12.05 9.88
C PHE A 83 -9.19 -13.17 9.99
N ASN A 84 -7.91 -12.86 9.94
CA ASN A 84 -6.88 -13.89 9.94
C ASN A 84 -6.03 -13.95 11.21
N THR A 85 -5.60 -12.81 11.76
CA THR A 85 -4.62 -12.82 12.86
C THR A 85 -5.15 -13.53 14.10
N VAL A 86 -6.41 -13.28 14.49
CA VAL A 86 -7.03 -13.91 15.67
C VAL A 86 -7.19 -15.41 15.47
N VAL A 87 -7.68 -15.82 14.30
CA VAL A 87 -7.91 -17.24 13.99
C VAL A 87 -6.60 -17.99 13.87
N ASN A 88 -5.59 -17.41 13.24
CA ASN A 88 -4.25 -17.98 13.16
C ASN A 88 -3.64 -18.18 14.55
N PHE A 89 -3.78 -17.18 15.43
CA PHE A 89 -3.32 -17.26 16.80
C PHE A 89 -4.01 -18.38 17.58
N THR A 90 -5.35 -18.46 17.56
CA THR A 90 -6.10 -19.49 18.27
C THR A 90 -5.79 -20.89 17.74
N TYR A 91 -5.67 -21.05 16.42
CA TYR A 91 -5.27 -22.32 15.80
C TYR A 91 -3.84 -22.73 16.19
N ALA A 92 -2.91 -21.78 16.17
CA ALA A 92 -1.50 -22.04 16.51
C ALA A 92 -1.31 -22.42 17.98
N ILE A 93 -2.11 -21.87 18.91
CA ILE A 93 -2.01 -22.17 20.35
C ILE A 93 -2.66 -23.52 20.70
N HIS A 94 -3.89 -23.74 20.24
CA HIS A 94 -4.64 -24.95 20.59
C HIS A 94 -4.29 -26.13 19.70
N ASN A 95 -3.71 -25.87 18.52
CA ASN A 95 -3.47 -26.85 17.47
C ASN A 95 -4.71 -27.69 17.13
N HIS A 96 -5.90 -27.06 17.23
CA HIS A 96 -7.21 -27.60 16.93
C HIS A 96 -8.01 -26.60 16.13
N TRP A 97 -8.62 -27.05 15.03
CA TRP A 97 -9.40 -26.21 14.14
C TRP A 97 -10.86 -26.16 14.55
N TYR A 98 -11.36 -25.01 14.99
CA TYR A 98 -12.73 -24.84 15.51
C TYR A 98 -13.72 -24.29 14.48
N TYR A 99 -13.28 -23.89 13.29
CA TYR A 99 -14.03 -22.97 12.44
C TYR A 99 -14.68 -23.64 11.22
N GLY A 100 -14.56 -24.97 11.07
CA GLY A 100 -15.15 -25.75 9.98
C GLY A 100 -14.49 -25.53 8.62
N LEU A 101 -14.98 -26.24 7.60
CA LEU A 101 -14.40 -26.32 6.27
C LEU A 101 -14.43 -24.98 5.52
N ILE A 102 -15.57 -24.26 5.55
CA ILE A 102 -15.73 -23.01 4.79
C ILE A 102 -14.70 -21.98 5.26
N TYR A 103 -14.53 -21.85 6.58
CA TYR A 103 -13.55 -20.91 7.11
C TYR A 103 -12.11 -21.40 6.91
N CYS A 104 -11.84 -22.70 6.88
CA CYS A 104 -10.52 -23.25 6.50
C CYS A 104 -10.12 -22.81 5.07
N LYS A 105 -11.05 -22.91 4.12
CA LYS A 105 -10.83 -22.42 2.75
C LYS A 105 -10.58 -20.91 2.72
N PHE A 106 -11.39 -20.12 3.41
CA PHE A 106 -11.22 -18.68 3.52
C PHE A 106 -9.90 -18.30 4.21
N HIS A 107 -9.56 -18.99 5.29
CA HIS A 107 -8.34 -18.75 6.07
C HIS A 107 -7.05 -19.00 5.29
N ASN A 108 -7.06 -19.96 4.36
CA ASN A 108 -5.91 -20.21 3.48
C ASN A 108 -5.87 -19.26 2.27
N PHE A 109 -7.03 -18.85 1.75
CA PHE A 109 -7.17 -18.02 0.57
C PHE A 109 -6.95 -16.52 0.85
N PHE A 110 -7.70 -15.97 1.81
CA PHE A 110 -7.82 -14.53 1.99
C PHE A 110 -6.53 -13.83 2.45
N PRO A 111 -5.74 -14.37 3.40
CA PRO A 111 -4.50 -13.73 3.83
C PRO A 111 -3.49 -13.56 2.71
N ILE A 112 -3.32 -14.56 1.88
CA ILE A 112 -2.41 -14.50 0.73
C ILE A 112 -2.90 -13.46 -0.27
N SER A 113 -4.21 -13.42 -0.55
CA SER A 113 -4.81 -12.35 -1.37
C SER A 113 -4.55 -10.96 -0.81
N ALA A 114 -4.69 -10.77 0.50
CA ALA A 114 -4.45 -9.49 1.16
C ALA A 114 -2.98 -9.07 1.11
N VAL A 115 -2.05 -10.00 1.29
CA VAL A 115 -0.60 -9.71 1.19
C VAL A 115 -0.22 -9.33 -0.24
N PHE A 116 -0.70 -10.07 -1.26
CA PHE A 116 -0.52 -9.68 -2.66
C PHE A 116 -1.06 -8.27 -2.91
N THR A 117 -2.28 -8.00 -2.47
CA THR A 117 -2.91 -6.68 -2.63
C THR A 117 -2.10 -5.59 -1.94
N SER A 118 -1.55 -5.83 -0.76
CA SER A 118 -0.74 -4.88 -0.02
C SER A 118 0.54 -4.53 -0.77
N ILE A 119 1.33 -5.53 -1.16
CA ILE A 119 2.61 -5.26 -1.83
C ILE A 119 2.45 -4.65 -3.23
N TYR A 120 1.42 -5.09 -4.00
CA TYR A 120 1.16 -4.50 -5.32
C TYR A 120 0.56 -3.09 -5.21
N SER A 121 -0.15 -2.76 -4.12
CA SER A 121 -0.55 -1.37 -3.81
C SER A 121 0.68 -0.50 -3.51
N MET A 122 1.65 -1.00 -2.73
CA MET A 122 2.92 -0.32 -2.48
C MET A 122 3.73 -0.13 -3.79
N THR A 123 3.74 -1.14 -4.66
CA THR A 123 4.38 -1.06 -5.98
C THR A 123 3.72 0.02 -6.84
N ALA A 124 2.39 0.05 -6.89
CA ALA A 124 1.65 1.08 -7.63
C ALA A 124 1.92 2.48 -7.07
N ILE A 125 2.04 2.64 -5.74
CA ILE A 125 2.42 3.90 -5.10
C ILE A 125 3.84 4.31 -5.52
N ALA A 126 4.80 3.40 -5.52
CA ALA A 126 6.17 3.67 -5.93
C ALA A 126 6.25 4.12 -7.40
N LEU A 127 5.54 3.44 -8.29
CA LEU A 127 5.45 3.80 -9.71
C LEU A 127 4.74 5.13 -9.93
N ASP A 128 3.65 5.43 -9.21
CA ASP A 128 2.97 6.74 -9.26
C ASP A 128 3.93 7.86 -8.80
N ARG A 129 4.72 7.63 -7.75
CA ARG A 129 5.73 8.59 -7.30
C ARG A 129 6.86 8.74 -8.30
N TYR A 130 7.33 7.65 -8.89
CA TYR A 130 8.33 7.67 -9.96
C TYR A 130 7.86 8.53 -11.13
N MET A 131 6.68 8.26 -11.67
CA MET A 131 6.12 9.06 -12.76
C MET A 131 5.93 10.53 -12.39
N ALA A 132 5.52 10.82 -11.16
CA ALA A 132 5.28 12.18 -10.70
C ALA A 132 6.56 13.01 -10.51
N ILE A 133 7.70 12.37 -10.24
CA ILE A 133 8.97 13.03 -9.91
C ILE A 133 9.91 13.04 -11.11
N ILE A 134 10.06 11.91 -11.81
CA ILE A 134 10.98 11.76 -12.94
C ILE A 134 10.36 12.27 -14.25
N HIS A 135 9.04 12.09 -14.41
CA HIS A 135 8.32 12.50 -15.62
C HIS A 135 7.16 13.47 -15.30
N PRO A 136 7.43 14.68 -14.79
CA PRO A 136 6.39 15.59 -14.28
C PRO A 136 5.43 16.10 -15.38
N LEU A 137 5.86 16.08 -16.64
CA LEU A 137 5.05 16.49 -17.79
C LEU A 137 4.10 15.42 -18.32
N LYS A 138 4.32 14.14 -17.96
CA LYS A 138 3.43 13.07 -18.39
C LYS A 138 2.10 13.10 -17.61
N PRO A 139 0.96 12.81 -18.28
CA PRO A 139 -0.34 12.77 -17.61
C PRO A 139 -0.35 11.70 -16.52
N ARG A 140 -0.88 12.05 -15.35
CA ARG A 140 -1.08 11.12 -14.24
C ARG A 140 -2.33 10.26 -14.45
N LEU A 141 -2.39 9.13 -13.75
CA LEU A 141 -3.58 8.29 -13.70
C LEU A 141 -4.79 9.12 -13.28
N SER A 142 -5.91 8.92 -13.93
CA SER A 142 -7.21 9.46 -13.48
C SER A 142 -7.72 8.67 -12.28
N ALA A 143 -8.68 9.22 -11.53
CA ALA A 143 -9.31 8.50 -10.43
C ALA A 143 -10.00 7.21 -10.89
N THR A 144 -10.58 7.20 -12.09
CA THR A 144 -11.19 6.02 -12.69
C THR A 144 -10.14 4.97 -13.05
N ALA A 145 -9.06 5.36 -13.71
CA ALA A 145 -7.97 4.45 -14.03
C ALA A 145 -7.33 3.86 -12.76
N THR A 146 -7.20 4.64 -11.69
CA THR A 146 -6.71 4.15 -10.39
C THR A 146 -7.61 3.06 -9.82
N LYS A 147 -8.94 3.23 -9.88
CA LYS A 147 -9.89 2.21 -9.42
C LYS A 147 -9.80 0.94 -10.26
N ILE A 148 -9.64 1.06 -11.58
CA ILE A 148 -9.44 -0.09 -12.46
C ILE A 148 -8.16 -0.84 -12.08
N VAL A 149 -7.05 -0.15 -11.85
CA VAL A 149 -5.79 -0.76 -11.39
C VAL A 149 -6.00 -1.50 -10.06
N ILE A 150 -6.74 -0.92 -9.11
CA ILE A 150 -7.07 -1.58 -7.83
C ILE A 150 -7.88 -2.86 -8.08
N CYS A 151 -8.88 -2.84 -8.95
CA CYS A 151 -9.65 -4.04 -9.31
C CYS A 151 -8.76 -5.12 -9.95
N VAL A 152 -7.82 -4.72 -10.83
CA VAL A 152 -6.85 -5.64 -11.44
C VAL A 152 -5.94 -6.25 -10.37
N ILE A 153 -5.45 -5.46 -9.41
CA ILE A 153 -4.63 -5.95 -8.29
C ILE A 153 -5.41 -7.01 -7.50
N TRP A 154 -6.66 -6.77 -7.12
CA TRP A 154 -7.49 -7.75 -6.41
C TRP A 154 -7.76 -9.01 -7.24
N GLY A 155 -8.10 -8.85 -8.52
CA GLY A 155 -8.30 -9.98 -9.44
C GLY A 155 -7.06 -10.87 -9.54
N PHE A 156 -5.88 -10.27 -9.75
CA PHE A 156 -4.61 -10.98 -9.75
C PHE A 156 -4.33 -11.66 -8.40
N SER A 157 -4.54 -10.96 -7.27
CA SER A 157 -4.33 -11.49 -5.93
C SER A 157 -5.22 -12.70 -5.66
N PHE A 158 -6.47 -12.65 -6.07
CA PHE A 158 -7.42 -13.78 -5.94
C PHE A 158 -7.02 -14.97 -6.80
N CYS A 159 -6.60 -14.75 -8.06
CA CYS A 159 -6.11 -15.82 -8.91
C CYS A 159 -4.89 -16.53 -8.29
N MET A 160 -3.95 -15.76 -7.74
CA MET A 160 -2.75 -16.32 -7.12
C MET A 160 -3.02 -17.07 -5.83
N ALA A 161 -4.02 -16.65 -5.04
CA ALA A 161 -4.40 -17.28 -3.79
C ALA A 161 -5.39 -18.46 -3.99
N PHE A 162 -6.07 -18.52 -5.13
CA PHE A 162 -7.12 -19.51 -5.41
C PHE A 162 -6.72 -20.96 -5.13
N PRO A 163 -5.51 -21.44 -5.50
CA PRO A 163 -5.13 -22.83 -5.22
C PRO A 163 -5.17 -23.17 -3.73
N LEU A 164 -4.81 -22.24 -2.84
CA LEU A 164 -4.84 -22.50 -1.38
C LEU A 164 -6.27 -22.65 -0.87
N GLY A 165 -7.19 -21.83 -1.34
CA GLY A 165 -8.61 -21.97 -0.98
C GLY A 165 -9.26 -23.21 -1.57
N TYR A 166 -8.85 -23.61 -2.78
CA TYR A 166 -9.40 -24.78 -3.46
C TYR A 166 -8.97 -26.08 -2.80
N TYR A 167 -7.68 -26.23 -2.48
CA TYR A 167 -7.10 -27.43 -1.89
C TYR A 167 -7.13 -27.44 -0.36
N ALA A 168 -7.67 -26.41 0.31
CA ALA A 168 -7.86 -26.44 1.76
C ALA A 168 -8.99 -27.39 2.15
N ASP A 169 -8.71 -28.25 3.13
CA ASP A 169 -9.67 -29.21 3.68
C ASP A 169 -9.53 -29.34 5.20
N VAL A 170 -10.52 -29.97 5.83
CA VAL A 170 -10.55 -30.24 7.27
C VAL A 170 -10.74 -31.71 7.48
N ASP A 171 -9.85 -32.34 8.23
CA ASP A 171 -9.97 -33.75 8.59
C ASP A 171 -9.68 -33.95 10.08
N PHE A 172 -10.22 -35.05 10.64
CA PHE A 172 -10.01 -35.45 12.03
C PHE A 172 -8.72 -36.29 12.12
N MET A 173 -7.66 -35.67 12.63
CA MET A 173 -6.35 -36.31 12.73
C MET A 173 -5.84 -36.29 14.17
N GLN A 174 -5.44 -37.48 14.69
CA GLN A 174 -4.86 -37.60 16.03
C GLN A 174 -5.74 -36.98 17.14
N GLY A 175 -7.04 -37.22 17.12
CA GLY A 175 -7.98 -36.76 18.14
C GLY A 175 -8.38 -35.27 18.05
N ARG A 176 -8.15 -34.62 16.92
CA ARG A 176 -8.44 -33.19 16.70
C ARG A 176 -8.77 -32.89 15.26
N ASP A 177 -9.54 -31.83 15.04
CA ASP A 177 -9.75 -31.28 13.69
C ASP A 177 -8.54 -30.46 13.26
N VAL A 178 -8.09 -30.67 12.03
CA VAL A 178 -6.94 -30.01 11.42
C VAL A 178 -7.34 -29.41 10.09
N CYS A 179 -7.11 -28.12 9.90
CA CYS A 179 -7.20 -27.45 8.61
C CYS A 179 -5.87 -27.60 7.88
N TYR A 180 -5.86 -28.23 6.72
CA TYR A 180 -4.66 -28.54 5.94
C TYR A 180 -4.87 -28.31 4.45
N LEU A 181 -3.80 -28.43 3.67
CA LEU A 181 -3.84 -28.30 2.21
C LEU A 181 -3.68 -29.69 1.60
N ASP A 182 -4.73 -30.18 0.96
CA ASP A 182 -4.76 -31.46 0.25
C ASP A 182 -4.40 -31.29 -1.23
N TRP A 183 -3.11 -31.27 -1.52
CA TRP A 183 -2.63 -31.19 -2.89
C TRP A 183 -2.78 -32.53 -3.61
N PRO A 184 -3.10 -32.56 -4.93
CA PRO A 184 -3.33 -33.81 -5.67
C PRO A 184 -2.06 -34.66 -5.80
N GLY A 185 -2.15 -35.95 -5.39
CA GLY A 185 -1.11 -36.98 -5.54
C GLY A 185 0.05 -36.88 -4.56
N TYR A 186 0.39 -37.98 -3.83
CA TYR A 186 1.36 -37.94 -2.72
C TYR A 186 2.79 -37.52 -3.14
N GLU A 187 3.36 -38.05 -4.22
CA GLU A 187 4.70 -37.66 -4.71
C GLU A 187 4.63 -36.32 -5.50
N LEU A 188 3.56 -36.10 -6.24
CA LEU A 188 3.26 -34.87 -6.96
C LEU A 188 2.91 -33.72 -5.98
N ASN A 189 2.34 -34.03 -4.81
CA ASN A 189 1.95 -33.11 -3.76
C ASN A 189 3.11 -32.21 -3.33
N ARG A 190 4.26 -32.80 -3.04
CA ARG A 190 5.46 -32.03 -2.66
C ARG A 190 6.01 -31.16 -3.80
N LYS A 191 5.90 -31.60 -5.04
CA LYS A 191 6.37 -30.82 -6.19
C LYS A 191 5.49 -29.61 -6.42
N TYR A 192 4.18 -29.76 -6.39
CA TYR A 192 3.25 -28.65 -6.58
C TYR A 192 3.31 -27.63 -5.41
N GLU A 193 3.37 -28.12 -4.19
CA GLU A 193 3.57 -27.27 -3.01
C GLU A 193 4.86 -26.44 -3.12
N LYS A 194 5.98 -27.08 -3.46
CA LYS A 194 7.27 -26.41 -3.68
C LYS A 194 7.19 -25.34 -4.77
N MET A 195 6.65 -25.71 -5.93
CA MET A 195 6.48 -24.78 -7.04
C MET A 195 5.62 -23.59 -6.65
N TYR A 196 4.52 -23.84 -5.94
CA TYR A 196 3.64 -22.78 -5.46
C TYR A 196 4.34 -21.86 -4.46
N GLN A 197 5.03 -22.40 -3.45
CA GLN A 197 5.75 -21.62 -2.43
C GLN A 197 6.85 -20.75 -3.06
N VAL A 198 7.63 -21.31 -3.99
CA VAL A 198 8.66 -20.55 -4.71
C VAL A 198 8.03 -19.46 -5.58
N SER A 199 6.93 -19.76 -6.28
CA SER A 199 6.22 -18.76 -7.09
C SER A 199 5.66 -17.63 -6.25
N VAL A 200 5.04 -17.94 -5.11
CA VAL A 200 4.54 -16.94 -4.15
C VAL A 200 5.69 -16.10 -3.61
N PHE A 201 6.79 -16.71 -3.21
CA PHE A 201 7.97 -15.96 -2.75
C PHE A 201 8.49 -14.99 -3.82
N CYS A 202 8.64 -15.46 -5.05
CA CYS A 202 9.09 -14.60 -6.15
C CYS A 202 8.13 -13.45 -6.44
N LEU A 203 6.82 -13.71 -6.46
CA LEU A 203 5.80 -12.74 -6.85
C LEU A 203 5.36 -11.81 -5.72
N ILE A 204 5.40 -12.23 -4.46
CA ILE A 204 5.05 -11.36 -3.32
C ILE A 204 6.26 -10.59 -2.81
N TYR A 205 7.45 -11.20 -2.85
CA TYR A 205 8.62 -10.64 -2.16
C TYR A 205 9.68 -10.14 -3.13
N VAL A 206 10.26 -11.02 -3.97
CA VAL A 206 11.43 -10.67 -4.78
C VAL A 206 11.10 -9.63 -5.85
N LEU A 207 10.14 -9.93 -6.72
CA LEU A 207 9.80 -9.09 -7.87
C LEU A 207 9.28 -7.69 -7.47
N PRO A 208 8.29 -7.57 -6.56
CA PRO A 208 7.82 -6.24 -6.16
C PRO A 208 8.89 -5.41 -5.46
N LEU A 209 9.69 -6.01 -4.58
CA LEU A 209 10.76 -5.27 -3.88
C LEU A 209 11.86 -4.81 -4.85
N LEU A 210 12.19 -5.57 -5.89
CA LEU A 210 13.11 -5.13 -6.94
C LEU A 210 12.54 -3.92 -7.69
N VAL A 211 11.28 -3.98 -8.11
CA VAL A 211 10.63 -2.86 -8.83
C VAL A 211 10.57 -1.61 -7.96
N ILE A 212 10.16 -1.76 -6.69
CA ILE A 212 10.09 -0.67 -5.72
C ILE A 212 11.48 -0.09 -5.45
N GLY A 213 12.47 -0.96 -5.25
CA GLY A 213 13.86 -0.58 -5.02
C GLY A 213 14.43 0.23 -6.17
N CYS A 214 14.26 -0.23 -7.40
CA CYS A 214 14.66 0.52 -8.60
C CYS A 214 13.95 1.89 -8.67
N ALA A 215 12.62 1.93 -8.49
CA ALA A 215 11.86 3.17 -8.54
C ALA A 215 12.35 4.19 -7.50
N TYR A 216 12.54 3.78 -6.24
CA TYR A 216 13.03 4.69 -5.19
C TYR A 216 14.50 5.06 -5.33
N THR A 217 15.34 4.22 -5.93
CA THR A 217 16.73 4.56 -6.26
C THR A 217 16.77 5.71 -7.26
N PHE A 218 16.03 5.60 -8.37
CA PHE A 218 15.94 6.69 -9.36
C PHE A 218 15.34 7.97 -8.75
N ILE A 219 14.27 7.86 -7.98
CA ILE A 219 13.68 9.01 -7.26
C ILE A 219 14.70 9.64 -6.31
N GLY A 220 15.45 8.82 -5.59
CA GLY A 220 16.51 9.25 -4.68
C GLY A 220 17.59 10.02 -5.43
N MET A 221 18.17 9.45 -6.46
CA MET A 221 19.17 10.14 -7.27
C MET A 221 18.68 11.49 -7.77
N THR A 222 17.44 11.57 -8.28
CA THR A 222 16.88 12.83 -8.77
C THR A 222 16.64 13.86 -7.66
N LEU A 223 16.12 13.45 -6.51
CA LEU A 223 15.75 14.39 -5.43
C LEU A 223 16.92 14.82 -4.55
N TRP A 224 17.98 14.01 -4.44
CA TRP A 224 19.12 14.29 -3.55
C TRP A 224 20.38 14.69 -4.32
N ALA A 225 20.57 14.26 -5.58
CA ALA A 225 21.70 14.63 -6.39
C ALA A 225 21.54 15.99 -7.09
N SER A 226 20.30 16.46 -7.33
CA SER A 226 20.08 17.82 -7.85
C SER A 226 20.40 18.83 -6.75
N GLU A 227 21.49 19.56 -6.91
CA GLU A 227 21.77 20.76 -6.11
C GLU A 227 20.64 21.75 -6.33
N ILE A 228 20.12 22.28 -5.22
CA ILE A 228 19.13 23.36 -5.30
C ILE A 228 19.92 24.62 -5.64
N PRO A 229 19.71 25.24 -6.82
CA PRO A 229 20.43 26.47 -7.17
C PRO A 229 20.22 27.51 -6.05
N GLY A 230 21.28 28.17 -5.63
CA GLY A 230 21.28 29.09 -4.48
C GLY A 230 20.33 30.29 -4.58
N ASP A 231 19.76 30.52 -5.75
CA ASP A 231 18.84 31.63 -6.05
C ASP A 231 17.39 31.16 -6.29
N SER A 232 17.08 29.90 -5.98
CA SER A 232 15.72 29.38 -6.13
C SER A 232 14.80 29.90 -5.02
N SER A 233 13.61 30.34 -5.40
CA SER A 233 12.63 30.90 -4.46
C SER A 233 12.35 29.93 -3.30
N ASP A 234 12.17 30.44 -2.07
CA ASP A 234 11.84 29.68 -0.84
C ASP A 234 10.72 28.65 -1.07
N ARG A 235 9.76 28.96 -1.94
CA ARG A 235 8.66 28.07 -2.33
C ARG A 235 9.12 26.80 -3.04
N TYR A 236 10.15 26.88 -3.89
CA TYR A 236 10.71 25.70 -4.56
C TYR A 236 11.38 24.78 -3.53
N HIS A 237 12.16 25.38 -2.63
CA HIS A 237 12.82 24.65 -1.54
C HIS A 237 11.81 23.90 -0.66
N GLU A 238 10.75 24.57 -0.20
CA GLU A 238 9.67 23.95 0.58
C GLU A 238 9.02 22.77 -0.15
N GLN A 239 8.79 22.88 -1.47
CA GLN A 239 8.20 21.81 -2.27
C GLN A 239 9.11 20.59 -2.37
N VAL A 240 10.42 20.80 -2.58
CA VAL A 240 11.39 19.69 -2.64
C VAL A 240 11.49 18.99 -1.29
N VAL A 241 11.57 19.74 -0.20
CA VAL A 241 11.59 19.19 1.17
C VAL A 241 10.32 18.36 1.45
N ALA A 242 9.15 18.88 1.07
CA ALA A 242 7.89 18.14 1.24
C ALA A 242 7.87 16.83 0.42
N LYS A 243 8.37 16.84 -0.83
CA LYS A 243 8.49 15.64 -1.66
C LYS A 243 9.45 14.62 -1.03
N ARG A 244 10.64 15.07 -0.57
CA ARG A 244 11.62 14.22 0.14
C ARG A 244 11.01 13.55 1.38
N LYS A 245 10.21 14.28 2.16
CA LYS A 245 9.53 13.76 3.37
C LYS A 245 8.56 12.63 3.02
N VAL A 246 7.74 12.80 1.98
CA VAL A 246 6.80 11.77 1.53
C VAL A 246 7.53 10.53 1.01
N VAL A 247 8.59 10.71 0.22
CA VAL A 247 9.38 9.58 -0.31
C VAL A 247 10.06 8.82 0.83
N LYS A 248 10.66 9.50 1.81
CA LYS A 248 11.22 8.85 3.01
C LYS A 248 10.19 8.01 3.74
N MET A 249 8.98 8.53 3.94
CA MET A 249 7.88 7.80 4.58
C MET A 249 7.55 6.50 3.81
N MET A 250 7.45 6.56 2.48
CA MET A 250 7.13 5.39 1.66
C MET A 250 8.26 4.35 1.68
N ILE A 251 9.53 4.79 1.69
CA ILE A 251 10.68 3.89 1.83
C ILE A 251 10.61 3.15 3.16
N VAL A 252 10.32 3.85 4.27
CA VAL A 252 10.19 3.23 5.60
C VAL A 252 9.09 2.17 5.61
N VAL A 253 7.93 2.44 5.01
CA VAL A 253 6.82 1.48 4.87
C VAL A 253 7.27 0.20 4.16
N VAL A 254 7.96 0.33 3.04
CA VAL A 254 8.44 -0.82 2.25
C VAL A 254 9.53 -1.59 2.99
N CYS A 255 10.48 -0.91 3.63
CA CYS A 255 11.52 -1.55 4.43
C CYS A 255 10.91 -2.33 5.61
N THR A 256 9.90 -1.75 6.28
CA THR A 256 9.17 -2.43 7.37
C THR A 256 8.48 -3.70 6.86
N PHE A 257 7.78 -3.61 5.73
CA PHE A 257 7.19 -4.79 5.08
C PHE A 257 8.25 -5.86 4.79
N ALA A 258 9.35 -5.47 4.15
CA ALA A 258 10.41 -6.40 3.76
C ALA A 258 11.02 -7.11 4.99
N VAL A 259 11.34 -6.37 6.05
CA VAL A 259 11.93 -6.93 7.28
C VAL A 259 10.94 -7.85 8.00
N CYS A 260 9.67 -7.48 8.09
CA CYS A 260 8.66 -8.27 8.79
C CYS A 260 8.32 -9.58 8.07
N TRP A 261 8.27 -9.57 6.74
CA TRP A 261 7.89 -10.75 5.94
C TRP A 261 9.05 -11.68 5.58
N LEU A 262 10.30 -11.22 5.62
CA LEU A 262 11.46 -12.06 5.27
C LEU A 262 11.56 -13.35 6.11
N PRO A 263 11.46 -13.32 7.45
CA PRO A 263 11.54 -14.55 8.26
C PRO A 263 10.41 -15.53 7.95
N TYR A 264 9.20 -15.03 7.64
CA TYR A 264 8.07 -15.85 7.21
C TYR A 264 8.40 -16.63 5.93
N HIS A 265 8.89 -15.96 4.90
CA HIS A 265 9.24 -16.60 3.64
C HIS A 265 10.39 -17.59 3.80
N ILE A 266 11.42 -17.24 4.56
CA ILE A 266 12.54 -18.16 4.86
C ILE A 266 12.04 -19.40 5.60
N TYR A 267 11.19 -19.22 6.61
CA TYR A 267 10.64 -20.34 7.40
C TYR A 267 9.90 -21.34 6.52
N PHE A 268 8.97 -20.88 5.70
CA PHE A 268 8.19 -21.77 4.83
C PHE A 268 9.05 -22.40 3.73
N LEU A 269 10.03 -21.66 3.20
CA LEU A 269 10.95 -22.21 2.20
C LEU A 269 11.83 -23.33 2.80
N LEU A 270 12.36 -23.12 4.01
CA LEU A 270 13.15 -24.13 4.72
C LEU A 270 12.30 -25.34 5.15
N GLN A 271 11.06 -25.13 5.61
CA GLN A 271 10.14 -26.21 5.95
C GLN A 271 9.83 -27.09 4.73
N THR A 272 9.78 -26.51 3.55
CA THR A 272 9.57 -27.24 2.29
C THR A 272 10.80 -28.04 1.88
N LEU A 273 12.01 -27.65 2.33
CA LEU A 273 13.28 -28.27 1.95
C LEU A 273 13.80 -29.30 2.97
N SER A 274 13.46 -29.17 4.27
CA SER A 274 14.00 -30.02 5.34
C SER A 274 12.94 -30.67 6.22
N HIS A 275 13.15 -31.96 6.51
CA HIS A 275 12.29 -32.75 7.41
C HIS A 275 12.80 -32.64 8.85
N THR A 276 12.24 -31.79 9.70
CA THR A 276 12.74 -31.62 11.07
C THR A 276 11.64 -31.60 12.14
N ASN A 277 12.02 -31.92 13.39
CA ASN A 277 11.16 -32.21 14.56
C ASN A 277 10.21 -31.07 14.98
N GLN A 278 8.94 -31.41 15.26
CA GLN A 278 7.80 -30.50 15.40
C GLN A 278 7.72 -29.61 16.66
N LYS A 279 8.26 -30.01 17.80
CA LYS A 279 8.02 -29.30 19.08
C LYS A 279 8.73 -27.94 19.22
N PHE A 280 9.93 -27.81 18.69
CA PHE A 280 10.68 -26.56 18.73
C PHE A 280 10.07 -25.48 17.79
N TYR A 281 9.35 -25.90 16.77
CA TYR A 281 8.85 -25.05 15.72
C TYR A 281 7.57 -24.26 16.09
N GLN A 282 6.79 -24.67 17.09
CA GLN A 282 5.56 -23.95 17.45
C GLN A 282 5.84 -22.54 17.97
N GLN A 283 6.82 -22.38 18.87
CA GLN A 283 7.19 -21.06 19.39
C GLN A 283 7.83 -20.20 18.31
N LEU A 284 8.71 -20.80 17.50
CA LEU A 284 9.31 -20.13 16.37
C LEU A 284 8.26 -19.70 15.34
N TYR A 285 7.29 -20.55 15.05
CA TYR A 285 6.15 -20.23 14.19
C TYR A 285 5.35 -19.04 14.72
N LEU A 286 4.98 -19.07 16.02
CA LEU A 286 4.26 -17.98 16.65
C LEU A 286 5.03 -16.65 16.57
N ALA A 287 6.34 -16.68 16.83
CA ALA A 287 7.19 -15.48 16.74
C ALA A 287 7.28 -14.93 15.32
N ILE A 288 7.49 -15.80 14.33
CA ILE A 288 7.59 -15.42 12.91
C ILE A 288 6.24 -14.89 12.40
N MET A 289 5.14 -15.55 12.74
CA MET A 289 3.81 -15.10 12.39
C MET A 289 3.47 -13.77 13.06
N TRP A 290 3.82 -13.60 14.34
CA TRP A 290 3.66 -12.32 15.04
C TRP A 290 4.42 -11.19 14.32
N LEU A 291 5.67 -11.44 13.92
CA LEU A 291 6.47 -10.45 13.21
C LEU A 291 5.86 -10.11 11.84
N ALA A 292 5.45 -11.11 11.06
CA ALA A 292 4.81 -10.91 9.76
C ALA A 292 3.49 -10.13 9.90
N MET A 293 2.62 -10.53 10.83
CA MET A 293 1.34 -9.84 11.09
C MET A 293 1.53 -8.43 11.64
N SER A 294 2.60 -8.18 12.41
CA SER A 294 2.89 -6.84 12.93
C SER A 294 3.13 -5.80 11.84
N SER A 295 3.48 -6.22 10.61
CA SER A 295 3.64 -5.31 9.46
C SER A 295 2.39 -4.46 9.23
N THR A 296 1.19 -5.00 9.48
CA THR A 296 -0.08 -4.33 9.26
C THR A 296 -0.35 -3.17 10.24
N MET A 297 0.26 -3.19 11.43
CA MET A 297 0.08 -2.11 12.41
C MET A 297 1.06 -0.95 12.23
N TYR A 298 2.20 -1.16 11.55
CA TYR A 298 3.21 -0.11 11.43
C TYR A 298 2.81 0.99 10.45
N ASN A 299 2.05 0.68 9.41
CA ASN A 299 1.67 1.65 8.38
C ASN A 299 0.90 2.87 8.95
N PRO A 300 -0.16 2.72 9.75
CA PRO A 300 -0.82 3.85 10.41
C PRO A 300 0.12 4.65 11.31
N ILE A 301 1.03 3.98 12.03
CA ILE A 301 2.01 4.63 12.93
C ILE A 301 2.98 5.47 12.10
N ILE A 302 3.55 4.90 11.03
CA ILE A 302 4.49 5.58 10.13
C ILE A 302 3.82 6.81 9.50
N TYR A 303 2.55 6.69 9.04
CA TYR A 303 1.83 7.82 8.47
C TYR A 303 1.60 8.92 9.51
N CYS A 304 1.21 8.55 10.72
CA CYS A 304 1.03 9.51 11.82
C CYS A 304 2.33 10.24 12.20
N CYS A 305 3.45 9.53 12.25
CA CYS A 305 4.74 10.08 12.63
C CYS A 305 5.39 10.93 11.53
N LEU A 306 5.31 10.48 10.27
CA LEU A 306 6.08 11.06 9.17
C LEU A 306 5.28 11.96 8.24
N ASN A 307 3.95 12.00 8.34
CA ASN A 307 3.10 12.81 7.47
C ASN A 307 2.19 13.74 8.27
N ASP A 308 2.44 15.04 8.18
CA ASP A 308 1.72 16.05 8.94
C ASP A 308 0.20 16.04 8.70
N ARG A 309 -0.23 15.72 7.48
CA ARG A 309 -1.67 15.65 7.15
C ARG A 309 -2.36 14.50 7.88
N PHE A 310 -1.74 13.31 7.91
CA PHE A 310 -2.26 12.18 8.68
C PHE A 310 -2.17 12.46 10.18
N ARG A 311 -1.05 13.04 10.66
CA ARG A 311 -0.90 13.39 12.08
C ARG A 311 -2.01 14.31 12.57
N ILE A 312 -2.40 15.31 11.78
CA ILE A 312 -3.51 16.20 12.13
C ILE A 312 -4.85 15.44 12.12
N GLY A 313 -5.07 14.57 11.12
CA GLY A 313 -6.26 13.72 11.08
C GLY A 313 -6.37 12.78 12.29
N PHE A 314 -5.26 12.14 12.69
CA PHE A 314 -5.22 11.32 13.90
C PHE A 314 -5.49 12.15 15.17
N LYS A 315 -4.88 13.33 15.33
CA LYS A 315 -5.17 14.24 16.44
C LYS A 315 -6.65 14.61 16.49
N HIS A 316 -7.30 14.82 15.35
CA HIS A 316 -8.72 15.13 15.30
C HIS A 316 -9.60 13.96 15.76
N VAL A 317 -9.30 12.74 15.35
CA VAL A 317 -10.04 11.53 15.81
C VAL A 317 -9.90 11.36 17.32
N PHE A 318 -8.69 11.52 17.85
CA PHE A 318 -8.40 11.35 19.29
C PHE A 318 -8.52 12.64 20.11
N ARG A 319 -9.25 13.66 19.61
CA ARG A 319 -9.46 14.95 20.32
C ARG A 319 -10.10 14.84 21.71
N TRP A 320 -10.80 13.74 21.95
CA TRP A 320 -11.40 13.42 23.26
C TRP A 320 -10.37 12.98 24.31
N CYS A 321 -9.16 12.62 23.89
CA CYS A 321 -8.08 12.24 24.78
C CYS A 321 -7.43 13.48 25.40
N PRO A 322 -7.35 13.60 26.74
CA PRO A 322 -6.86 14.81 27.42
C PRO A 322 -5.39 15.15 27.12
N PHE A 323 -4.61 14.16 26.63
CA PHE A 323 -3.21 14.36 26.26
C PHE A 323 -3.01 14.95 24.85
N ILE A 324 -4.06 15.13 24.06
CA ILE A 324 -3.99 15.60 22.68
C ILE A 324 -4.56 17.00 22.55
N ARG A 325 -3.71 17.98 22.24
CA ARG A 325 -4.14 19.38 21.97
C ARG A 325 -4.67 19.47 20.52
N ALA A 326 -5.94 19.89 20.38
CA ALA A 326 -6.68 19.92 19.11
C ALA A 326 -6.43 21.17 18.22
N GLY A 327 -5.55 22.11 18.64
CA GLY A 327 -5.45 23.46 18.10
C GLY A 327 -5.02 23.67 16.63
N GLU A 328 -4.73 22.61 15.85
CA GLU A 328 -4.16 22.76 14.49
C GLU A 328 -5.08 22.34 13.32
N TYR A 329 -6.34 21.98 13.58
CA TYR A 329 -7.22 21.42 12.52
C TYR A 329 -7.66 22.47 11.49
N GLU A 330 -7.93 23.70 11.89
CA GLU A 330 -8.28 24.81 10.97
C GLU A 330 -7.14 25.17 10.00
N GLY A 331 -5.89 24.96 10.40
CA GLY A 331 -4.70 25.21 9.56
C GLY A 331 -4.59 24.31 8.31
N LEU A 332 -5.21 23.14 8.31
CA LEU A 332 -5.17 22.20 7.18
C LEU A 332 -6.01 22.71 6.00
N GLU A 333 -7.13 23.35 6.27
CA GLU A 333 -7.97 23.93 5.22
C GLU A 333 -7.31 25.13 4.55
N MET A 334 -6.70 26.04 5.31
CA MET A 334 -6.12 27.27 4.77
C MET A 334 -4.76 27.10 4.09
N LYS A 335 -3.82 26.35 4.67
CA LYS A 335 -2.49 26.11 4.07
C LYS A 335 -2.57 25.31 2.78
N SER A 336 -3.49 24.34 2.70
CA SER A 336 -3.70 23.53 1.50
C SER A 336 -4.37 24.31 0.35
N THR A 337 -5.19 25.32 0.65
CA THR A 337 -5.84 26.15 -0.39
C THR A 337 -4.80 26.97 -1.16
N ARG A 338 -3.82 27.57 -0.48
CA ARG A 338 -2.73 28.30 -1.12
C ARG A 338 -1.86 27.37 -2.01
N TYR A 339 -1.59 26.15 -1.54
CA TYR A 339 -0.73 25.21 -2.28
C TYR A 339 -1.39 24.70 -3.57
N LEU A 340 -2.70 24.36 -3.52
CA LEU A 340 -3.44 23.88 -4.69
C LEU A 340 -3.75 25.01 -5.68
N GLN A 341 -4.00 26.23 -5.19
CA GLN A 341 -4.20 27.40 -6.04
C GLN A 341 -2.93 27.75 -6.81
N THR A 342 -1.75 27.64 -6.16
CA THR A 342 -0.46 27.85 -6.80
C THR A 342 -0.16 26.74 -7.82
N GLN A 343 -0.46 25.47 -7.52
CA GLN A 343 -0.25 24.37 -8.46
C GLN A 343 -1.19 24.44 -9.68
N SER A 344 -2.44 24.81 -9.48
CA SER A 344 -3.42 25.03 -10.55
C SER A 344 -3.06 26.25 -11.40
N SER A 345 -2.54 27.30 -10.78
CA SER A 345 -2.07 28.51 -11.47
C SER A 345 -0.83 28.23 -12.31
N MET A 346 0.15 27.52 -11.76
CA MET A 346 1.37 27.13 -12.52
C MET A 346 1.06 26.19 -13.68
N TYR A 347 0.12 25.24 -13.51
CA TYR A 347 -0.32 24.38 -14.61
C TYR A 347 -1.05 25.16 -15.70
N LYS A 348 -1.86 26.15 -15.34
CA LYS A 348 -2.51 27.05 -16.31
C LYS A 348 -1.50 27.93 -17.04
N ILE A 349 -0.50 28.48 -16.34
CA ILE A 349 0.54 29.30 -16.93
C ILE A 349 1.39 28.47 -17.91
N SER A 350 1.84 27.28 -17.51
CA SER A 350 2.59 26.36 -18.38
C SER A 350 1.79 25.95 -19.62
N ARG A 351 0.47 25.75 -19.48
CA ARG A 351 -0.41 25.42 -20.61
C ARG A 351 -0.59 26.62 -21.55
N ILE A 352 -0.66 27.83 -21.01
CA ILE A 352 -0.75 29.08 -21.80
C ILE A 352 0.56 29.29 -22.56
N GLU A 353 1.73 29.12 -21.93
CA GLU A 353 3.04 29.24 -22.57
C GLU A 353 3.22 28.22 -23.71
N THR A 354 2.78 26.94 -23.49
CA THR A 354 2.84 25.94 -24.55
C THR A 354 1.88 26.26 -25.71
N THR A 355 0.69 26.78 -25.41
CA THR A 355 -0.28 27.16 -26.43
C THR A 355 0.20 28.39 -27.20
N VAL A 356 0.76 29.40 -26.55
CA VAL A 356 1.34 30.60 -27.18
C VAL A 356 2.55 30.22 -28.04
N SER A 357 3.41 29.32 -27.53
CA SER A 357 4.56 28.84 -28.33
C SER A 357 4.12 28.07 -29.58
N SER A 358 3.08 27.22 -29.48
CA SER A 358 2.58 26.52 -30.66
C SER A 358 1.86 27.41 -31.65
N VAL A 359 1.17 28.46 -31.19
CA VAL A 359 0.53 29.47 -32.08
C VAL A 359 1.58 30.36 -32.75
N LEU A 360 2.65 30.73 -32.05
CA LEU A 360 3.74 31.48 -32.63
C LEU A 360 4.51 30.65 -33.68
N SER A 361 4.74 29.36 -33.42
CA SER A 361 5.38 28.44 -34.39
C SER A 361 4.51 28.22 -35.63
N ALA A 362 3.18 28.10 -35.47
CA ALA A 362 2.26 27.97 -36.61
C ALA A 362 2.18 29.28 -37.47
N ASN A 363 2.28 30.45 -36.82
CA ASN A 363 2.29 31.73 -37.55
C ASN A 363 3.63 31.97 -38.27
N ASP A 364 4.75 31.43 -37.76
CA ASP A 364 6.04 31.50 -38.43
C ASP A 364 6.09 30.63 -39.71
N GLU A 365 5.42 29.47 -39.71
CA GLU A 365 5.29 28.60 -40.89
C GLU A 365 4.37 29.23 -41.98
N GLU A 366 3.28 29.93 -41.60
CA GLU A 366 2.43 30.66 -42.55
C GLU A 366 3.07 31.97 -43.09
N ALA A 367 4.02 32.54 -42.32
CA ALA A 367 4.71 33.77 -42.75
C ALA A 367 5.82 33.52 -43.79
N GLU A 368 6.36 32.31 -43.91
CA GLU A 368 7.33 31.95 -44.96
C GLU A 368 6.69 31.78 -46.35
N GLU A 369 5.37 31.50 -46.41
CA GLU A 369 4.66 31.31 -47.67
C GLU A 369 4.11 32.59 -48.29
N ASN A 370 3.99 33.71 -47.54
CA ASN A 370 3.51 35.00 -48.02
C ASN A 370 4.43 36.13 -47.67
N GLY A 371 5.41 36.39 -48.56
CA GLY A 371 6.37 37.51 -48.45
C GLY A 371 5.74 38.91 -48.44
N LYS A 372 5.32 39.41 -47.28
CA LYS A 372 5.07 40.85 -47.05
C LYS A 372 5.30 41.20 -45.57
N SER A 373 6.22 42.10 -45.39
CA SER A 373 6.54 43.01 -44.29
C SER A 373 5.70 42.84 -43.00
N SER A 374 6.29 42.19 -42.00
CA SER A 374 5.79 42.10 -40.65
C SER A 374 6.21 43.31 -39.81
N LYS A 375 5.24 44.07 -39.29
CA LYS A 375 5.46 44.99 -38.18
C LYS A 375 5.68 44.19 -36.89
N ARG A 376 6.89 44.23 -36.37
CA ARG A 376 7.21 43.72 -35.03
C ARG A 376 6.43 44.46 -33.96
N LEU A 377 5.53 43.80 -33.29
CA LEU A 377 4.90 44.24 -32.03
C LEU A 377 5.82 43.83 -30.89
N SER A 378 6.63 44.76 -30.38
CA SER A 378 7.39 44.55 -29.15
C SER A 378 6.47 44.73 -27.94
N LEU A 379 6.20 43.68 -27.21
CA LEU A 379 5.56 43.75 -25.90
C LEU A 379 6.66 43.87 -24.84
N ASP A 380 6.91 45.10 -24.39
CA ASP A 380 7.71 45.35 -23.19
C ASP A 380 6.95 44.89 -21.94
N LEU A 381 7.37 43.76 -21.40
CA LEU A 381 6.96 43.28 -20.09
C LEU A 381 7.84 43.91 -19.01
N THR A 382 7.60 45.16 -18.66
CA THR A 382 8.13 45.74 -17.43
C THR A 382 7.28 45.27 -16.24
N SER A 383 7.96 44.74 -15.25
CA SER A 383 7.44 44.28 -13.99
C SER A 383 6.73 45.41 -13.24
N ASN A 384 5.54 45.12 -12.77
CA ASN A 384 4.65 45.78 -11.81
C ASN A 384 3.33 46.26 -12.40
N GLY A 385 2.30 45.49 -12.18
CA GLY A 385 0.92 45.94 -12.40
C GLY A 385 -0.08 44.81 -12.64
N SER A 386 -0.75 44.51 -11.61
CA SER A 386 -2.14 44.03 -11.53
C SER A 386 -2.71 43.24 -12.73
N SER A 387 -2.82 41.95 -12.55
CA SER A 387 -3.53 40.95 -13.39
C SER A 387 -5.04 41.21 -13.63
N ARG A 388 -5.53 42.43 -13.33
CA ARG A 388 -6.93 42.82 -13.53
C ARG A 388 -7.26 43.37 -14.93
N SER A 389 -6.27 43.84 -15.69
CA SER A 389 -6.52 44.47 -17.02
C SER A 389 -6.62 43.46 -18.18
N VAL A 390 -5.99 42.29 -18.07
CA VAL A 390 -6.00 41.26 -19.14
C VAL A 390 -7.34 40.50 -19.20
N CYS A 391 -8.07 40.43 -18.08
CA CYS A 391 -9.37 39.73 -18.02
C CYS A 391 -10.52 40.58 -18.63
N LYS A 392 -10.39 41.92 -18.69
CA LYS A 392 -11.44 42.79 -19.21
C LYS A 392 -11.46 42.86 -20.73
N THR A 393 -10.30 42.73 -21.39
CA THR A 393 -10.20 42.72 -22.85
C THR A 393 -10.69 41.44 -23.52
N MET A 394 -10.71 40.32 -22.79
CA MET A 394 -11.24 39.04 -23.33
C MET A 394 -12.76 38.87 -23.16
N SER A 395 -13.40 39.57 -22.23
CA SER A 395 -14.86 39.53 -22.08
C SER A 395 -15.58 40.37 -23.11
N ASP A 396 -14.95 41.44 -23.60
CA ASP A 396 -15.57 42.31 -24.60
C ASP A 396 -15.53 41.76 -26.05
N SER A 397 -14.58 40.84 -26.36
CA SER A 397 -14.57 40.16 -27.66
C SER A 397 -15.58 38.99 -27.79
N SER A 398 -16.09 38.45 -26.68
CA SER A 398 -17.13 37.42 -26.72
C SER A 398 -18.57 37.96 -26.85
N SER A 399 -18.79 39.26 -26.57
CA SER A 399 -20.10 39.87 -26.75
C SER A 399 -20.41 40.32 -28.18
N PHE A 400 -19.39 40.46 -29.06
CA PHE A 400 -19.57 40.87 -30.44
C PHE A 400 -20.06 39.78 -31.40
N TYR A 401 -19.96 38.51 -31.02
CA TYR A 401 -20.39 37.39 -31.88
C TYR A 401 -21.82 36.90 -31.61
N SER A 402 -22.53 37.49 -30.64
CA SER A 402 -23.88 37.01 -30.27
C SER A 402 -25.05 37.79 -30.93
N ASN A 403 -24.77 38.86 -31.71
CA ASN A 403 -25.81 39.74 -32.26
C ASN A 403 -26.02 39.72 -33.78
N ASN A 404 -25.54 38.70 -34.48
CA ASN A 404 -25.81 38.55 -35.94
C ASN A 404 -26.26 37.13 -36.29
N LEU A 405 -27.36 36.66 -35.73
CA LEU A 405 -28.18 35.60 -36.27
C LEU A 405 -29.65 35.79 -35.74
N SER A 406 -30.38 36.58 -36.48
CA SER A 406 -31.84 36.51 -36.59
C SER A 406 -32.23 36.44 -38.04
#